data_bb1a698e307422398fa55b5d7045670d
#
_entry.id   bb1a698e307422398fa55b5d7045670d
#
_cell.length_a   1.000
_cell.length_b   1.000
_cell.length_c   1.000
_cell.angle_alpha   90.00
_cell.angle_beta   90.00
_cell.angle_gamma   90.00
#
_symmetry.space_group_name_H-M   'P 1'
#
loop_
_entity.id
_entity.type
_entity.pdbx_description
1 polymer ?
#
loop_
_entity_poly.entity_id
_entity_poly.type
_entity_poly.pdbx_seq_one_letter_code
_entity_poly.pdbx_strand_id
1 'polypeptide(L)'
;MIASIDNQREVYGVEPICGILRIVPSTYHAHVVQRADPARASHRSRRDLVLMKRIRQVQAANFGVHGARKVRRQLGPQGTVVARCTVERLMRRMGLRSAVRGKETRTTTPTTPCLAQLTR
;
A
#
# COMPACT_ATOMS: atom_id res chain seq x y z
N MET A 1 -9.66 -8.83 -1.75
CA MET A 1 -10.22 -10.11 -1.24
C MET A 1 -11.19 -9.90 -0.10
N ILE A 2 -10.76 -9.30 1.01
CA ILE A 2 -11.63 -9.13 2.19
C ILE A 2 -12.83 -8.23 1.89
N ALA A 3 -12.68 -7.19 1.09
CA ALA A 3 -13.78 -6.35 0.66
C ALA A 3 -14.85 -7.12 -0.13
N SER A 4 -14.45 -8.11 -0.92
CA SER A 4 -15.40 -8.97 -1.63
C SER A 4 -16.22 -9.85 -0.69
N ILE A 5 -15.61 -10.32 0.39
CA ILE A 5 -16.30 -11.06 1.44
C ILE A 5 -17.31 -10.15 2.15
N ASP A 6 -16.90 -8.93 2.51
CA ASP A 6 -17.77 -7.95 3.17
C ASP A 6 -19.01 -7.61 2.33
N ASN A 7 -18.85 -7.49 1.02
CA ASN A 7 -19.96 -7.15 0.12
C ASN A 7 -20.98 -8.28 -0.04
N GLN A 8 -20.55 -9.52 0.06
CA GLN A 8 -21.40 -10.68 -0.23
C GLN A 8 -21.73 -11.54 0.99
N ARG A 9 -21.19 -11.22 2.15
CA ARG A 9 -21.39 -12.00 3.38
C ARG A 9 -22.87 -12.11 3.81
N GLU A 10 -23.64 -11.09 3.53
CA GLU A 10 -25.07 -11.05 3.89
C GLU A 10 -25.93 -11.98 3.01
N VAL A 11 -25.49 -12.20 1.77
CA VAL A 11 -26.22 -13.03 0.79
C VAL A 11 -25.78 -14.49 0.89
N TYR A 12 -24.49 -14.77 0.93
CA TYR A 12 -23.92 -16.13 0.86
C TYR A 12 -23.31 -16.63 2.17
N GLY A 13 -23.06 -15.76 3.13
CA GLY A 13 -22.32 -16.09 4.35
C GLY A 13 -20.80 -16.08 4.16
N VAL A 14 -20.10 -16.06 5.29
CA VAL A 14 -18.62 -15.95 5.29
C VAL A 14 -17.93 -17.25 4.90
N GLU A 15 -18.40 -18.39 5.43
CA GLU A 15 -17.75 -19.68 5.22
C GLU A 15 -17.73 -20.14 3.75
N PRO A 16 -18.85 -20.10 3.00
CA PRO A 16 -18.83 -20.48 1.59
C PRO A 16 -17.91 -19.61 0.74
N ILE A 17 -17.90 -18.30 1.00
CA ILE A 17 -17.07 -17.35 0.26
C ILE A 17 -15.59 -17.61 0.56
N CYS A 18 -15.24 -17.83 1.82
CA CYS A 18 -13.88 -18.19 2.23
C CYS A 18 -13.41 -19.49 1.59
N GLY A 19 -14.30 -20.47 1.46
CA GLY A 19 -14.01 -21.73 0.77
C GLY A 19 -13.66 -21.54 -0.71
N ILE A 20 -14.40 -20.71 -1.41
CA ILE A 20 -14.14 -20.38 -2.83
C ILE A 20 -12.82 -19.60 -3.00
N LEU A 21 -12.59 -18.64 -2.15
CA LEU A 21 -11.39 -17.79 -2.19
C LEU A 21 -10.14 -18.45 -1.57
N ARG A 22 -10.29 -19.66 -1.01
CA ARG A 22 -9.22 -20.38 -0.31
C ARG A 22 -8.62 -19.59 0.84
N ILE A 23 -9.43 -18.88 1.57
CA ILE A 23 -9.05 -18.12 2.77
C ILE A 23 -9.64 -18.82 3.98
N VAL A 24 -8.85 -18.93 5.05
CA VAL A 24 -9.36 -19.49 6.31
C VAL A 24 -10.30 -18.47 6.96
N PRO A 25 -11.53 -18.87 7.40
CA PRO A 25 -12.48 -17.95 8.04
C PRO A 25 -11.90 -17.19 9.23
N SER A 26 -11.01 -17.82 10.00
CA SER A 26 -10.33 -17.18 11.13
C SER A 26 -9.51 -15.94 10.70
N THR A 27 -8.88 -15.97 9.54
CA THR A 27 -8.15 -14.83 8.97
C THR A 27 -9.08 -13.65 8.71
N TYR A 28 -10.25 -13.93 8.12
CA TYR A 28 -11.27 -12.91 7.89
C TYR A 28 -11.76 -12.28 9.20
N HIS A 29 -12.10 -13.08 10.18
CA HIS A 29 -12.56 -12.61 11.49
C HIS A 29 -11.48 -11.80 12.23
N ALA A 30 -10.22 -12.20 12.14
CA ALA A 30 -9.11 -11.44 12.68
C ALA A 30 -9.00 -10.03 12.05
N HIS A 31 -9.19 -9.93 10.75
CA HIS A 31 -9.21 -8.64 10.05
C HIS A 31 -10.39 -7.76 10.48
N VAL A 32 -11.57 -8.33 10.64
CA VAL A 32 -12.76 -7.60 11.10
C VAL A 32 -12.54 -7.04 12.51
N VAL A 33 -11.98 -7.85 13.41
CA VAL A 33 -11.66 -7.42 14.78
C VAL A 33 -10.63 -6.30 14.79
N GLN A 34 -9.59 -6.40 13.96
CA GLN A 34 -8.57 -5.35 13.86
C GLN A 34 -9.11 -4.03 13.31
N ARG A 35 -10.09 -4.09 12.40
CA ARG A 35 -10.77 -2.88 11.90
C ARG A 35 -11.63 -2.22 12.97
N ALA A 36 -12.35 -3.03 13.74
CA ALA A 36 -13.22 -2.53 14.80
C ALA A 36 -12.42 -1.93 15.96
N ASP A 37 -11.27 -2.53 16.32
CA ASP A 37 -10.42 -2.10 17.42
C ASP A 37 -8.95 -2.05 16.99
N PRO A 38 -8.43 -0.85 16.63
CA PRO A 38 -7.03 -0.69 16.25
C PRO A 38 -6.04 -1.09 17.34
N ALA A 39 -6.45 -1.09 18.61
CA ALA A 39 -5.59 -1.51 19.72
C ALA A 39 -5.25 -3.00 19.70
N ARG A 40 -6.10 -3.82 19.08
CA ARG A 40 -5.86 -5.26 18.87
C ARG A 40 -4.98 -5.56 17.66
N ALA A 41 -4.65 -4.58 16.85
CA ALA A 41 -3.73 -4.74 15.75
C ALA A 41 -2.33 -5.11 16.26
N SER A 42 -1.55 -5.83 15.44
CA SER A 42 -0.18 -6.17 15.78
C SER A 42 0.66 -4.90 16.02
N HIS A 43 1.71 -5.02 16.81
CA HIS A 43 2.64 -3.91 17.07
C HIS A 43 3.16 -3.29 15.75
N ARG A 44 3.45 -4.13 14.76
CA ARG A 44 3.87 -3.68 13.43
C ARG A 44 2.80 -2.84 12.72
N SER A 45 1.54 -3.30 12.73
CA SER A 45 0.44 -2.57 12.12
C SER A 45 0.20 -1.22 12.77
N ARG A 46 0.26 -1.15 14.10
CA ARG A 46 0.14 0.11 14.86
C ARG A 46 1.27 1.08 14.53
N ARG A 47 2.50 0.57 14.47
CA ARG A 47 3.67 1.35 14.06
C ARG A 47 3.54 1.87 12.64
N ASP A 48 3.09 1.04 11.71
CA ASP A 48 2.86 1.42 10.31
C ASP A 48 1.83 2.57 10.19
N LEU A 49 0.76 2.53 10.96
CA LEU A 49 -0.25 3.62 10.97
C LEU A 49 0.35 4.95 11.41
N VAL A 50 1.17 4.95 12.46
CA VAL A 50 1.86 6.16 12.95
C VAL A 50 2.83 6.67 11.89
N LEU A 51 3.60 5.78 11.27
CA LEU A 51 4.53 6.14 10.21
C LEU A 51 3.82 6.71 8.98
N MET A 52 2.69 6.12 8.60
CA MET A 52 1.87 6.63 7.48
C MET A 52 1.40 8.06 7.72
N LYS A 53 0.96 8.39 8.93
CA LYS A 53 0.59 9.76 9.30
C LYS A 53 1.77 10.72 9.16
N ARG A 54 2.94 10.34 9.66
CA ARG A 54 4.17 11.17 9.56
C ARG A 54 4.62 11.34 8.12
N ILE A 55 4.58 10.28 7.33
CA ILE A 55 4.93 10.34 5.89
C ILE A 55 3.98 11.31 5.17
N ARG A 56 2.68 11.27 5.44
CA ARG A 56 1.72 12.23 4.88
C ARG A 56 2.03 13.67 5.26
N GLN A 57 2.38 13.92 6.50
CA GLN A 57 2.78 15.25 6.97
C GLN A 57 4.01 15.77 6.23
N VAL A 58 5.03 14.92 6.06
CA VAL A 58 6.25 15.27 5.31
C VAL A 58 5.91 15.55 3.85
N GLN A 59 5.08 14.74 3.23
CA GLN A 59 4.65 14.94 1.85
C GLN A 59 3.83 16.23 1.69
N ALA A 60 2.91 16.51 2.58
CA ALA A 60 2.12 17.76 2.56
C ALA A 60 3.00 19.00 2.72
N ALA A 61 4.00 18.95 3.60
CA ALA A 61 4.95 20.05 3.80
C ALA A 61 5.84 20.29 2.58
N ASN A 62 6.05 19.29 1.73
CA ASN A 62 6.95 19.34 0.56
C ASN A 62 6.20 19.19 -0.76
N PHE A 63 4.94 19.56 -0.80
CA PHE A 63 4.10 19.55 -2.02
C PHE A 63 3.99 18.19 -2.72
N GLY A 64 4.18 17.08 -2.00
CA GLY A 64 4.09 15.74 -2.56
C GLY A 64 5.20 15.35 -3.53
N VAL A 65 6.31 16.10 -3.58
CA VAL A 65 7.41 15.89 -4.55
C VAL A 65 8.47 14.90 -4.06
N HIS A 66 8.54 14.66 -2.76
CA HIS A 66 9.63 13.86 -2.17
C HIS A 66 9.43 12.36 -2.42
N GLY A 67 10.49 11.69 -2.86
CA GLY A 67 10.59 10.24 -2.90
C GLY A 67 11.00 9.65 -1.54
N ALA A 68 10.97 8.33 -1.44
CA ALA A 68 11.24 7.60 -0.21
C ALA A 68 12.57 7.97 0.48
N ARG A 69 13.61 8.24 -0.27
CA ARG A 69 14.93 8.67 0.26
C ARG A 69 14.84 9.99 1.04
N LYS A 70 14.19 10.99 0.45
CA LYS A 70 14.06 12.31 1.07
C LYS A 70 13.10 12.26 2.25
N VAL A 71 12.01 11.53 2.13
CA VAL A 71 11.05 11.31 3.22
C VAL A 71 11.75 10.64 4.41
N ARG A 72 12.51 9.58 4.19
CA ARG A 72 13.29 8.93 5.26
C ARG A 72 14.28 9.91 5.92
N ARG A 73 14.98 10.71 5.12
CA ARG A 73 15.93 11.69 5.64
C ARG A 73 15.25 12.73 6.53
N GLN A 74 14.06 13.17 6.18
CA GLN A 74 13.29 14.12 7.00
C GLN A 74 12.68 13.51 8.26
N LEU A 75 12.35 12.22 8.23
CA LEU A 75 11.87 11.51 9.42
C LEU A 75 12.94 11.32 10.48
N GLY A 76 14.21 11.24 10.09
CA GLY A 76 15.35 11.10 11.01
C GLY A 76 15.42 12.19 12.08
N PRO A 77 15.47 13.48 11.73
CA PRO A 77 15.48 14.58 12.71
C PRO A 77 14.26 14.62 13.61
N GLN A 78 13.13 14.06 13.18
CA GLN A 78 11.90 13.95 13.99
C GLN A 78 11.92 12.77 14.98
N GLY A 79 13.08 12.14 15.16
CA GLY A 79 13.24 11.02 16.07
C GLY A 79 12.68 9.69 15.56
N THR A 80 12.40 9.60 14.28
CA THR A 80 11.86 8.37 13.68
C THR A 80 12.90 7.68 12.82
N VAL A 81 13.56 6.68 13.39
CA VAL A 81 14.51 5.85 12.64
C VAL A 81 13.75 4.73 11.94
N VAL A 82 13.73 4.77 10.61
CA VAL A 82 13.01 3.81 9.78
C VAL A 82 13.90 3.36 8.62
N ALA A 83 13.79 2.09 8.24
CA ALA A 83 14.46 1.56 7.07
C ALA A 83 13.83 2.14 5.78
N ARG A 84 14.65 2.34 4.75
CA ARG A 84 14.20 2.84 3.45
C ARG A 84 13.09 1.96 2.85
N CYS A 85 13.27 0.64 2.92
CA CYS A 85 12.30 -0.32 2.39
C CYS A 85 10.92 -0.20 3.07
N THR A 86 10.88 0.12 4.37
CA THR A 86 9.62 0.35 5.08
C THR A 86 8.93 1.61 4.57
N VAL A 87 9.68 2.69 4.37
CA VAL A 87 9.14 3.94 3.79
C VAL A 87 8.60 3.70 2.38
N GLU A 88 9.37 3.02 1.53
CA GLU A 88 8.94 2.67 0.18
C GLU A 88 7.64 1.83 0.17
N ARG A 89 7.58 0.83 1.03
CA ARG A 89 6.39 -0.02 1.17
C ARG A 89 5.16 0.77 1.57
N LEU A 90 5.29 1.63 2.58
CA LEU A 90 4.18 2.45 3.07
C LEU A 90 3.76 3.52 2.06
N MET A 91 4.70 4.16 1.39
CA MET A 91 4.40 5.11 0.32
C MET A 91 3.66 4.44 -0.84
N ARG A 92 4.08 3.24 -1.23
CA ARG A 92 3.40 2.46 -2.26
C ARG A 92 1.98 2.08 -1.84
N ARG A 93 1.79 1.68 -0.59
CA ARG A 93 0.47 1.37 -0.04
C ARG A 93 -0.47 2.59 -0.02
N MET A 94 0.07 3.79 0.20
CA MET A 94 -0.69 5.05 0.18
C MET A 94 -0.85 5.63 -1.23
N GLY A 95 -0.24 5.05 -2.25
CA GLY A 95 -0.26 5.58 -3.60
C GLY A 95 0.60 6.84 -3.81
N LEU A 96 1.54 7.10 -2.92
CA LEU A 96 2.44 8.25 -3.01
C LEU A 96 3.62 7.94 -3.93
N ARG A 97 3.88 8.82 -4.87
CA ARG A 97 5.02 8.73 -5.78
C ARG A 97 5.85 10.01 -5.72
N SER A 98 7.16 9.87 -5.99
CA SER A 98 7.99 11.04 -6.21
C SER A 98 7.63 11.70 -7.55
N ALA A 99 7.70 13.03 -7.58
CA ALA A 99 7.57 13.75 -8.83
C ALA A 99 8.77 13.47 -9.72
N VAL A 100 8.53 13.10 -10.96
CA VAL A 100 9.55 12.92 -11.98
C VAL A 100 9.54 14.18 -12.86
N ARG A 101 10.70 14.82 -12.96
CA ARG A 101 10.85 16.03 -13.78
C ARG A 101 11.09 15.65 -15.23
N GLY A 102 10.26 16.16 -16.11
CA GLY A 102 10.40 16.04 -17.55
C GLY A 102 9.74 14.79 -18.16
N LYS A 103 9.86 14.68 -19.45
CA LYS A 103 9.34 13.57 -20.24
C LYS A 103 10.21 12.34 -20.03
N GLU A 104 9.58 11.21 -19.77
CA GLU A 104 10.29 9.93 -19.69
C GLU A 104 10.91 9.58 -21.04
N THR A 105 12.23 9.57 -21.10
CA THR A 105 12.96 9.17 -22.31
C THR A 105 13.19 7.66 -22.28
N ARG A 106 12.57 6.94 -23.19
CA ARG A 106 12.88 5.54 -23.43
C ARG A 106 14.07 5.43 -24.38
N THR A 107 15.15 4.85 -23.88
CA THR A 107 16.35 4.57 -24.68
C THR A 107 16.25 3.24 -25.43
N THR A 108 15.39 2.34 -24.99
CA THR A 108 15.21 1.02 -25.60
C THR A 108 13.73 0.81 -25.95
N THR A 109 13.48 0.51 -27.20
CA THR A 109 12.14 0.17 -27.66
C THR A 109 11.91 -1.33 -27.48
N PRO A 110 10.92 -1.75 -26.70
CA PRO A 110 10.66 -3.19 -26.53
C PRO A 110 10.11 -3.77 -27.84
N THR A 111 10.56 -4.98 -28.16
CA THR A 111 10.13 -5.72 -29.35
C THR A 111 8.66 -6.14 -29.29
N THR A 112 8.10 -6.22 -28.11
CA THR A 112 6.71 -6.61 -27.88
C THR A 112 5.65 -5.75 -28.60
N PRO A 113 5.82 -4.43 -28.80
CA PRO A 113 4.86 -3.64 -29.56
C PRO A 113 4.63 -4.10 -30.99
N CYS A 114 5.61 -4.74 -31.59
CA CYS A 114 5.46 -5.29 -32.94
C CYS A 114 4.38 -6.37 -33.00
N LEU A 115 4.28 -7.19 -31.98
CA LEU A 115 3.24 -8.22 -31.87
C LEU A 115 1.84 -7.60 -31.70
N ALA A 116 1.73 -6.52 -30.94
CA ALA A 116 0.47 -5.80 -30.79
C ALA A 116 0.01 -5.16 -32.10
N GLN A 117 0.93 -4.76 -32.96
CA GLN A 117 0.61 -4.24 -34.29
C GLN A 117 0.12 -5.32 -35.26
N LEU A 118 0.64 -6.55 -35.12
CA LEU A 118 0.25 -7.68 -35.95
C LEU A 118 -1.16 -8.21 -35.63
N THR A 119 -1.67 -7.94 -34.44
CA THR A 119 -3.01 -8.36 -34.02
C THR A 119 -4.13 -7.44 -34.48
N ARG A 120 -3.83 -6.41 -35.17
CA ARG A 120 -4.86 -5.49 -35.73
C ARG A 120 -5.56 -6.11 -36.96
#